data_58a1619b82871cdf0166f8a7f7be3c9a
#
_entry.id   58a1619b82871cdf0166f8a7f7be3c9a
#
_cell.length_a   1.000
_cell.length_b   1.000
_cell.length_c   1.000
_cell.angle_alpha   90.00
_cell.angle_beta   90.00
_cell.angle_gamma   90.00
#
_symmetry.space_group_name_H-M   'P 1'
#
loop_
_entity.id
_entity.type
_entity.pdbx_description
1 polymer ?
#
loop_
_entity_poly.entity_id
_entity_poly.type
_entity_poly.pdbx_seq_one_letter_code
_entity_poly.pdbx_strand_id
1 'polypeptide(L)'
;MKVMQVIHGFNTGGAETLVKQYVIGINKKDFDIVVLCFEHHAESPYEKEIENSGVKIIYICDYLKFYKRKGIFKIINYLQRYYYFKKFMHIEKPDIIHSHLKLNRFVKFAKPAANTNIYHTIHSEPIKFWNNADDKDFKAAQWLVNKYHMRFIVLHDEMRLEVNRMFNVNDSIVLNNGINFKKFAQALPKEKVRAKLGISDDFFVIGHVGRFDKVKNHEFLVDIFLKLYQENSNAFLLLIGDGPEKEKIQLKIEKYDLSDNYMILSNRSDIPDLLNAMDVFVFPSLHEGLGISLIEAQKMKLPCFVSEIIPQAAIISNLVTKLPLNDVQKWVDAILNFKGINNIELNDSDWNIEEVINKLEKIYKREI
;
A
#
# COMPACT_ATOMS: atom_id res chain seq x y z
N MET A 1 -7.97 10.43 23.85
CA MET A 1 -7.37 9.09 23.89
C MET A 1 -6.01 9.13 23.24
N LYS A 2 -5.00 8.48 23.81
CA LYS A 2 -3.67 8.39 23.22
C LYS A 2 -3.54 7.16 22.33
N VAL A 3 -3.24 7.35 21.06
CA VAL A 3 -3.11 6.28 20.05
C VAL A 3 -1.66 6.17 19.61
N MET A 4 -1.09 4.98 19.72
CA MET A 4 0.22 4.68 19.18
C MET A 4 0.08 3.87 17.89
N GLN A 5 0.43 4.49 16.77
CA GLN A 5 0.59 3.79 15.48
C GLN A 5 1.97 3.14 15.42
N VAL A 6 2.03 1.86 15.09
CA VAL A 6 3.28 1.10 15.05
C VAL A 6 3.53 0.57 13.64
N ILE A 7 4.62 1.03 13.00
CA ILE A 7 4.98 0.67 11.63
C ILE A 7 6.50 0.50 11.49
N HIS A 8 6.97 -0.20 10.46
CA HIS A 8 8.41 -0.34 10.22
C HIS A 8 9.10 0.97 9.87
N GLY A 9 8.52 1.76 9.01
CA GLY A 9 9.02 3.05 8.52
C GLY A 9 8.10 3.56 7.42
N PHE A 10 8.38 4.73 6.85
CA PHE A 10 7.56 5.34 5.82
C PHE A 10 8.25 5.34 4.45
N ASN A 11 8.40 4.17 3.85
CA ASN A 11 8.66 4.08 2.41
C ASN A 11 7.38 4.43 1.61
N THR A 12 7.50 4.60 0.29
CA THR A 12 6.36 4.82 -0.60
C THR A 12 5.64 3.51 -0.91
N GLY A 13 4.85 3.00 0.06
CA GLY A 13 4.06 1.78 -0.06
C GLY A 13 2.60 1.99 0.33
N GLY A 14 1.73 1.03 0.02
CA GLY A 14 0.29 1.15 0.29
C GLY A 14 -0.05 1.21 1.78
N ALA A 15 0.60 0.39 2.62
CA ALA A 15 0.41 0.41 4.06
C ALA A 15 0.89 1.73 4.68
N GLU A 16 2.04 2.21 4.23
CA GLU A 16 2.64 3.47 4.68
C GLU A 16 1.80 4.68 4.28
N THR A 17 1.24 4.67 3.07
CA THR A 17 0.30 5.69 2.59
C THR A 17 -0.93 5.76 3.50
N LEU A 18 -1.51 4.62 3.83
CA LEU A 18 -2.69 4.54 4.67
C LEU A 18 -2.42 5.03 6.10
N VAL A 19 -1.33 4.56 6.72
CA VAL A 19 -0.96 4.99 8.08
C VAL A 19 -0.68 6.48 8.12
N LYS A 20 0.02 7.03 7.11
CA LYS A 20 0.21 8.48 6.98
C LYS A 20 -1.12 9.22 6.93
N GLN A 21 -2.07 8.75 6.12
CA GLN A 21 -3.40 9.37 6.01
C GLN A 21 -4.16 9.33 7.34
N TYR A 22 -4.12 8.21 8.07
CA TYR A 22 -4.72 8.09 9.39
C TYR A 22 -4.11 9.09 10.38
N VAL A 23 -2.78 9.12 10.46
CA VAL A 23 -2.02 9.95 11.40
C VAL A 23 -2.28 11.45 11.18
N ILE A 24 -2.37 11.88 9.92
CA ILE A 24 -2.60 13.27 9.55
C ILE A 24 -4.08 13.66 9.70
N GLY A 25 -4.99 12.76 9.30
CA GLY A 25 -6.41 13.08 9.14
C GLY A 25 -7.26 12.91 10.41
N ILE A 26 -6.80 12.11 11.37
CA ILE A 26 -7.57 11.84 12.59
C ILE A 26 -7.78 13.13 13.42
N ASN A 27 -8.94 13.24 14.08
CA ASN A 27 -9.31 14.42 14.87
C ASN A 27 -8.42 14.57 16.11
N LYS A 28 -7.50 15.53 16.07
CA LYS A 28 -6.53 15.80 17.14
C LYS A 28 -7.12 16.37 18.43
N LYS A 29 -8.40 16.74 18.42
CA LYS A 29 -9.10 17.14 19.66
C LYS A 29 -9.46 15.93 20.52
N ASP A 30 -9.77 14.80 19.87
CA ASP A 30 -10.18 13.56 20.53
C ASP A 30 -9.01 12.60 20.73
N PHE A 31 -8.01 12.65 19.85
CA PHE A 31 -6.91 11.70 19.76
C PHE A 31 -5.54 12.37 19.79
N ASP A 32 -4.72 11.99 20.76
CA ASP A 32 -3.28 12.29 20.83
C ASP A 32 -2.51 11.18 20.11
N ILE A 33 -1.94 11.49 18.93
CA ILE A 33 -1.30 10.49 18.07
C ILE A 33 0.21 10.52 18.26
N VAL A 34 0.78 9.35 18.48
CA VAL A 34 2.23 9.11 18.42
C VAL A 34 2.52 7.99 17.44
N VAL A 35 3.54 8.14 16.62
CA VAL A 35 3.99 7.10 15.69
C VAL A 35 5.30 6.50 16.21
N LEU A 36 5.38 5.18 16.29
CA LEU A 36 6.58 4.44 16.65
C LEU A 36 7.11 3.69 15.43
N CYS A 37 8.22 4.17 14.86
CA CYS A 37 8.89 3.62 13.69
C CYS A 37 10.16 2.88 14.06
N PHE A 38 10.48 1.80 13.32
CA PHE A 38 11.73 1.07 13.46
C PHE A 38 12.87 1.66 12.64
N GLU A 39 12.54 2.28 11.52
CA GLU A 39 13.51 2.83 10.56
C GLU A 39 13.12 4.23 10.15
N HIS A 40 14.13 5.05 9.87
CA HIS A 40 14.00 6.41 9.39
C HIS A 40 14.34 6.45 7.89
N HIS A 41 13.47 7.07 7.12
CA HIS A 41 13.63 7.30 5.68
C HIS A 41 13.59 8.80 5.40
N ALA A 42 14.68 9.50 5.76
CA ALA A 42 14.76 10.98 5.74
C ALA A 42 14.41 11.62 4.38
N GLU A 43 14.54 10.89 3.29
CA GLU A 43 14.14 11.36 1.95
C GLU A 43 12.67 11.05 1.63
N SER A 44 11.96 10.35 2.50
CA SER A 44 10.56 10.04 2.28
C SER A 44 9.68 11.28 2.38
N PRO A 45 8.89 11.59 1.37
CA PRO A 45 7.92 12.69 1.45
C PRO A 45 6.87 12.45 2.55
N TYR A 46 6.62 11.19 2.93
CA TYR A 46 5.63 10.83 3.93
C TYR A 46 6.06 11.22 5.35
N GLU A 47 7.33 11.02 5.70
CA GLU A 47 7.84 11.45 7.00
C GLU A 47 7.73 12.98 7.15
N LYS A 48 8.14 13.73 6.12
CA LYS A 48 8.02 15.18 6.10
C LYS A 48 6.57 15.67 6.23
N GLU A 49 5.63 15.03 5.53
CA GLU A 49 4.20 15.36 5.63
C GLU A 49 3.66 15.13 7.05
N ILE A 50 4.06 14.03 7.70
CA ILE A 50 3.64 13.71 9.09
C ILE A 50 4.25 14.71 10.08
N GLU A 51 5.55 15.00 9.99
CA GLU A 51 6.24 15.96 10.85
C GLU A 51 5.63 17.35 10.72
N ASN A 52 5.36 17.82 9.50
CA ASN A 52 4.69 19.10 9.23
C ASN A 52 3.26 19.15 9.80
N SER A 53 2.61 18.02 10.00
CA SER A 53 1.30 17.93 10.63
C SER A 53 1.34 18.09 12.17
N GLY A 54 2.55 18.16 12.75
CA GLY A 54 2.78 18.29 14.19
C GLY A 54 2.61 16.98 14.97
N VAL A 55 2.54 15.82 14.28
CA VAL A 55 2.46 14.51 14.94
C VAL A 55 3.86 14.04 15.34
N LYS A 56 3.97 13.56 16.57
CA LYS A 56 5.23 13.03 17.11
C LYS A 56 5.58 11.70 16.47
N ILE A 57 6.76 11.60 15.87
CA ILE A 57 7.35 10.33 15.41
C ILE A 57 8.54 9.97 16.33
N ILE A 58 8.61 8.72 16.71
CA ILE A 58 9.73 8.15 17.48
C ILE A 58 10.39 7.10 16.58
N TYR A 59 11.65 7.33 16.22
CA TYR A 59 12.44 6.42 15.40
C TYR A 59 13.32 5.54 16.30
N ILE A 60 13.03 4.25 16.39
CA ILE A 60 13.82 3.30 17.20
C ILE A 60 15.27 3.22 16.73
N CYS A 61 15.51 3.34 15.42
CA CYS A 61 16.86 3.28 14.84
C CYS A 61 17.80 4.36 15.42
N ASP A 62 17.29 5.53 15.81
CA ASP A 62 18.09 6.63 16.36
C ASP A 62 18.73 6.28 17.72
N TYR A 63 18.17 5.30 18.40
CA TYR A 63 18.64 4.81 19.68
C TYR A 63 19.52 3.57 19.58
N LEU A 64 19.73 3.01 18.36
CA LEU A 64 20.53 1.81 18.16
C LEU A 64 22.02 2.14 18.08
N LYS A 65 22.80 1.63 19.02
CA LYS A 65 24.25 1.91 19.12
C LYS A 65 25.05 1.50 17.87
N PHE A 66 24.61 0.47 17.16
CA PHE A 66 25.31 -0.13 16.03
C PHE A 66 24.44 -0.20 14.76
N TYR A 67 23.55 0.78 14.58
CA TYR A 67 22.65 0.82 13.44
C TYR A 67 23.41 0.63 12.10
N LYS A 68 22.85 -0.20 11.22
CA LYS A 68 23.42 -0.60 9.91
C LYS A 68 24.74 -1.41 9.97
N ARG A 69 25.33 -1.74 11.10
CA ARG A 69 26.48 -2.64 11.21
C ARG A 69 26.08 -4.10 11.02
N LYS A 70 26.97 -4.89 10.37
CA LYS A 70 26.78 -6.33 10.04
C LYS A 70 27.33 -7.24 11.17
N GLY A 71 27.18 -8.55 11.01
CA GLY A 71 27.70 -9.55 11.93
C GLY A 71 26.99 -9.58 13.29
N ILE A 72 27.76 -9.74 14.37
CA ILE A 72 27.26 -9.81 15.76
C ILE A 72 26.45 -8.56 16.15
N PHE A 73 26.76 -7.40 15.58
CA PHE A 73 26.03 -6.15 15.81
C PHE A 73 24.57 -6.24 15.36
N LYS A 74 24.24 -7.08 14.39
CA LYS A 74 22.86 -7.34 13.97
C LYS A 74 22.04 -7.94 15.12
N ILE A 75 22.62 -8.85 15.89
CA ILE A 75 21.96 -9.48 17.05
C ILE A 75 21.76 -8.44 18.15
N ILE A 76 22.77 -7.62 18.42
CA ILE A 76 22.69 -6.55 19.43
C ILE A 76 21.60 -5.54 19.04
N ASN A 77 21.58 -5.08 17.79
CA ASN A 77 20.55 -4.18 17.29
C ASN A 77 19.15 -4.81 17.39
N TYR A 78 19.03 -6.10 17.11
CA TYR A 78 17.76 -6.82 17.24
C TYR A 78 17.25 -6.80 18.69
N LEU A 79 18.10 -7.09 19.69
CA LEU A 79 17.75 -7.03 21.09
C LEU A 79 17.44 -5.60 21.56
N GLN A 80 18.22 -4.62 21.09
CA GLN A 80 17.99 -3.20 21.39
C GLN A 80 16.65 -2.72 20.84
N ARG A 81 16.21 -3.18 19.65
CA ARG A 81 14.89 -2.85 19.09
C ARG A 81 13.76 -3.26 20.05
N TYR A 82 13.82 -4.45 20.65
CA TYR A 82 12.83 -4.90 21.66
C TYR A 82 12.87 -4.04 22.92
N TYR A 83 14.07 -3.73 23.40
CA TYR A 83 14.25 -2.89 24.58
C TYR A 83 13.67 -1.50 24.38
N TYR A 84 14.02 -0.80 23.30
CA TYR A 84 13.53 0.55 23.04
C TYR A 84 12.05 0.58 22.70
N PHE A 85 11.54 -0.42 21.96
CA PHE A 85 10.11 -0.55 21.75
C PHE A 85 9.34 -0.63 23.07
N LYS A 86 9.76 -1.52 23.97
CA LYS A 86 9.18 -1.63 25.31
C LYS A 86 9.30 -0.34 26.10
N LYS A 87 10.49 0.30 26.08
CA LYS A 87 10.75 1.58 26.77
C LYS A 87 9.77 2.67 26.32
N PHE A 88 9.63 2.88 25.02
CA PHE A 88 8.71 3.91 24.50
C PHE A 88 7.25 3.58 24.74
N MET A 89 6.87 2.32 24.66
CA MET A 89 5.53 1.88 25.05
C MET A 89 5.19 2.27 26.49
N HIS A 90 6.13 2.11 27.43
CA HIS A 90 5.93 2.47 28.84
C HIS A 90 6.03 3.97 29.11
N ILE A 91 6.79 4.72 28.31
CA ILE A 91 6.86 6.19 28.41
C ILE A 91 5.56 6.81 27.89
N GLU A 92 5.13 6.39 26.71
CA GLU A 92 3.96 6.99 26.04
C GLU A 92 2.63 6.55 26.65
N LYS A 93 2.56 5.34 27.24
CA LYS A 93 1.36 4.77 27.90
C LYS A 93 0.10 4.90 27.04
N PRO A 94 0.10 4.36 25.81
CA PRO A 94 -1.03 4.53 24.91
C PRO A 94 -2.29 3.82 25.42
N ASP A 95 -3.45 4.44 25.23
CA ASP A 95 -4.74 3.81 25.44
C ASP A 95 -5.04 2.80 24.33
N ILE A 96 -4.52 3.10 23.12
CA ILE A 96 -4.70 2.30 21.91
C ILE A 96 -3.35 2.05 21.26
N ILE A 97 -3.07 0.79 20.90
CA ILE A 97 -1.99 0.39 20.02
C ILE A 97 -2.59 -0.09 18.72
N HIS A 98 -2.22 0.54 17.61
CA HIS A 98 -2.58 0.07 16.29
C HIS A 98 -1.33 -0.32 15.53
N SER A 99 -1.11 -1.63 15.38
CA SER A 99 0.08 -2.18 14.72
C SER A 99 -0.22 -2.52 13.27
N HIS A 100 0.81 -2.37 12.43
CA HIS A 100 0.77 -2.69 11.00
C HIS A 100 1.92 -3.62 10.66
N LEU A 101 1.73 -4.47 9.64
CA LEU A 101 2.75 -5.41 9.20
C LEU A 101 3.15 -6.42 10.30
N LYS A 102 4.30 -7.11 10.15
CA LYS A 102 4.76 -8.16 11.09
C LYS A 102 5.43 -7.59 12.35
N LEU A 103 4.68 -6.88 13.19
CA LEU A 103 5.19 -6.23 14.41
C LEU A 103 4.57 -6.75 15.73
N ASN A 104 3.69 -7.75 15.66
CA ASN A 104 3.01 -8.31 16.84
C ASN A 104 3.98 -8.87 17.90
N ARG A 105 5.16 -9.37 17.45
CA ARG A 105 6.21 -9.86 18.35
C ARG A 105 6.72 -8.77 19.31
N PHE A 106 6.85 -7.54 18.85
CA PHE A 106 7.30 -6.41 19.65
C PHE A 106 6.22 -5.97 20.64
N VAL A 107 4.96 -5.92 20.18
CA VAL A 107 3.81 -5.61 21.05
C VAL A 107 3.68 -6.65 22.16
N LYS A 108 3.75 -7.95 21.82
CA LYS A 108 3.76 -9.05 22.81
C LYS A 108 4.87 -8.90 23.84
N PHE A 109 6.10 -8.62 23.38
CA PHE A 109 7.26 -8.46 24.27
C PHE A 109 7.13 -7.25 25.20
N ALA A 110 6.59 -6.16 24.72
CA ALA A 110 6.40 -4.94 25.51
C ALA A 110 5.43 -5.13 26.67
N LYS A 111 4.48 -6.07 26.56
CA LYS A 111 3.43 -6.32 27.57
C LYS A 111 2.69 -5.01 27.91
N PRO A 112 1.83 -4.50 27.02
CA PRO A 112 1.02 -3.31 27.28
C PRO A 112 0.22 -3.41 28.58
N ALA A 113 -0.29 -2.28 29.08
CA ALA A 113 -1.22 -2.28 30.21
C ALA A 113 -2.47 -3.10 29.90
N ALA A 114 -3.10 -3.70 30.90
CA ALA A 114 -4.22 -4.61 30.70
C ALA A 114 -5.46 -3.94 30.07
N ASN A 115 -5.59 -2.63 30.24
CA ASN A 115 -6.66 -1.80 29.67
C ASN A 115 -6.33 -1.20 28.30
N THR A 116 -5.15 -1.50 27.73
CA THR A 116 -4.78 -1.01 26.40
C THR A 116 -5.54 -1.78 25.31
N ASN A 117 -6.23 -1.07 24.44
CA ASN A 117 -6.88 -1.65 23.28
C ASN A 117 -5.86 -1.89 22.16
N ILE A 118 -5.84 -3.08 21.59
CA ILE A 118 -4.88 -3.43 20.55
C ILE A 118 -5.63 -3.75 19.26
N TYR A 119 -5.24 -3.05 18.19
CA TYR A 119 -5.69 -3.31 16.83
C TYR A 119 -4.51 -3.70 15.96
N HIS A 120 -4.76 -4.57 14.98
CA HIS A 120 -3.77 -4.96 13.98
C HIS A 120 -4.37 -4.94 12.59
N THR A 121 -3.86 -4.06 11.71
CA THR A 121 -4.29 -4.04 10.31
C THR A 121 -3.44 -4.98 9.46
N ILE A 122 -4.12 -5.83 8.71
CA ILE A 122 -3.54 -6.76 7.73
C ILE A 122 -3.69 -6.14 6.34
N HIS A 123 -2.56 -5.86 5.67
CA HIS A 123 -2.51 -5.14 4.39
C HIS A 123 -2.38 -6.04 3.16
N SER A 124 -2.30 -7.36 3.34
CA SER A 124 -2.17 -8.35 2.27
C SER A 124 -2.92 -9.62 2.63
N GLU A 125 -3.06 -10.55 1.69
CA GLU A 125 -3.73 -11.84 1.93
C GLU A 125 -3.22 -12.51 3.22
N PRO A 126 -4.10 -12.84 4.19
CA PRO A 126 -3.70 -13.31 5.52
C PRO A 126 -2.86 -14.58 5.51
N ILE A 127 -3.21 -15.58 4.70
CA ILE A 127 -2.45 -16.84 4.59
C ILE A 127 -1.04 -16.57 4.09
N LYS A 128 -0.87 -15.74 3.06
CA LYS A 128 0.46 -15.38 2.52
C LYS A 128 1.22 -14.45 3.47
N PHE A 129 0.51 -13.60 4.20
CA PHE A 129 1.12 -12.68 5.15
C PHE A 129 1.88 -13.41 6.24
N TRP A 130 1.32 -14.47 6.84
CA TRP A 130 2.00 -15.25 7.89
C TRP A 130 2.70 -16.51 7.39
N ASN A 131 2.57 -16.88 6.12
CA ASN A 131 3.16 -18.03 5.45
C ASN A 131 2.76 -19.41 6.04
N ASN A 132 2.76 -19.57 7.37
CA ASN A 132 2.35 -20.78 8.08
C ASN A 132 2.09 -20.50 9.58
N ALA A 133 1.51 -21.46 10.28
CA ALA A 133 1.22 -21.40 11.71
C ALA A 133 2.47 -21.35 12.60
N ASP A 134 3.66 -21.65 12.07
CA ASP A 134 4.93 -21.57 12.79
C ASP A 134 5.56 -20.18 12.76
N ASP A 135 5.02 -19.25 11.98
CA ASP A 135 5.49 -17.86 11.97
C ASP A 135 5.44 -17.27 13.39
N LYS A 136 6.58 -16.74 13.83
CA LYS A 136 6.72 -16.18 15.18
C LYS A 136 5.83 -14.96 15.41
N ASP A 137 5.48 -14.23 14.36
CA ASP A 137 4.57 -13.09 14.45
C ASP A 137 3.11 -13.57 14.53
N PHE A 138 2.75 -14.64 13.81
CA PHE A 138 1.45 -15.31 13.93
C PHE A 138 1.21 -15.79 15.38
N LYS A 139 2.16 -16.52 15.97
CA LYS A 139 2.09 -16.96 17.36
C LYS A 139 2.01 -15.81 18.36
N ALA A 140 2.63 -14.68 18.03
CA ALA A 140 2.53 -13.47 18.84
C ALA A 140 1.15 -12.82 18.71
N ALA A 141 0.59 -12.74 17.50
CA ALA A 141 -0.76 -12.25 17.25
C ALA A 141 -1.80 -13.10 18.00
N GLN A 142 -1.71 -14.43 17.89
CA GLN A 142 -2.60 -15.35 18.60
C GLN A 142 -2.55 -15.16 20.12
N TRP A 143 -1.35 -14.94 20.67
CA TRP A 143 -1.20 -14.65 22.10
C TRP A 143 -1.84 -13.30 22.49
N LEU A 144 -1.73 -12.26 21.63
CA LEU A 144 -2.35 -10.96 21.84
C LEU A 144 -3.87 -11.04 21.76
N VAL A 145 -4.42 -11.81 20.83
CA VAL A 145 -5.87 -12.11 20.75
C VAL A 145 -6.35 -12.74 22.07
N ASN A 146 -5.68 -13.80 22.53
CA ASN A 146 -6.11 -14.54 23.72
C ASN A 146 -5.99 -13.73 25.02
N LYS A 147 -4.97 -12.87 25.11
CA LYS A 147 -4.66 -12.15 26.37
C LYS A 147 -5.24 -10.74 26.45
N TYR A 148 -5.29 -10.03 25.30
CA TYR A 148 -5.69 -8.62 25.23
C TYR A 148 -6.95 -8.40 24.39
N HIS A 149 -7.54 -9.46 23.87
CA HIS A 149 -8.67 -9.36 22.93
C HIS A 149 -8.32 -8.43 21.75
N MET A 150 -7.10 -8.62 21.20
CA MET A 150 -6.66 -7.85 20.04
C MET A 150 -7.63 -8.08 18.88
N ARG A 151 -8.12 -6.99 18.30
CA ARG A 151 -9.02 -7.03 17.13
C ARG A 151 -8.23 -6.81 15.84
N PHE A 152 -8.60 -7.56 14.82
CA PHE A 152 -8.04 -7.36 13.49
C PHE A 152 -8.85 -6.34 12.71
N ILE A 153 -8.13 -5.52 11.93
CA ILE A 153 -8.70 -4.67 10.89
C ILE A 153 -8.23 -5.26 9.56
N VAL A 154 -9.16 -5.49 8.64
CA VAL A 154 -8.92 -6.12 7.34
C VAL A 154 -9.56 -5.28 6.23
N LEU A 155 -9.13 -5.48 4.98
CA LEU A 155 -9.47 -4.58 3.90
C LEU A 155 -10.81 -4.89 3.22
N HIS A 156 -11.29 -6.14 3.32
CA HIS A 156 -12.55 -6.58 2.73
C HIS A 156 -13.08 -7.85 3.43
N ASP A 157 -14.33 -8.22 3.12
CA ASP A 157 -15.02 -9.31 3.78
C ASP A 157 -14.37 -10.70 3.62
N GLU A 158 -13.81 -11.00 2.46
CA GLU A 158 -13.11 -12.27 2.25
C GLU A 158 -11.93 -12.42 3.21
N MET A 159 -11.11 -11.35 3.38
CA MET A 159 -10.04 -11.32 4.37
C MET A 159 -10.59 -11.46 5.79
N ARG A 160 -11.75 -10.86 6.09
CA ARG A 160 -12.39 -11.00 7.41
C ARG A 160 -12.73 -12.44 7.73
N LEU A 161 -13.36 -13.15 6.80
CA LEU A 161 -13.70 -14.57 6.96
C LEU A 161 -12.45 -15.43 7.14
N GLU A 162 -11.40 -15.16 6.41
CA GLU A 162 -10.13 -15.87 6.49
C GLU A 162 -9.44 -15.65 7.85
N VAL A 163 -9.31 -14.40 8.29
CA VAL A 163 -8.70 -14.05 9.58
C VAL A 163 -9.49 -14.61 10.74
N ASN A 164 -10.83 -14.50 10.70
CA ASN A 164 -11.69 -15.06 11.72
C ASN A 164 -11.50 -16.57 11.87
N ARG A 165 -11.36 -17.29 10.76
CA ARG A 165 -11.06 -18.72 10.75
C ARG A 165 -9.66 -19.03 11.30
N MET A 166 -8.63 -18.26 10.86
CA MET A 166 -7.23 -18.48 11.26
C MET A 166 -7.01 -18.30 12.76
N PHE A 167 -7.66 -17.33 13.37
CA PHE A 167 -7.48 -16.96 14.79
C PHE A 167 -8.60 -17.43 15.70
N ASN A 168 -9.64 -18.08 15.15
CA ASN A 168 -10.85 -18.49 15.86
C ASN A 168 -11.52 -17.32 16.61
N VAL A 169 -11.74 -16.21 15.87
CA VAL A 169 -12.44 -15.00 16.33
C VAL A 169 -13.62 -14.70 15.42
N ASN A 170 -14.49 -13.76 15.81
CA ASN A 170 -15.67 -13.38 15.03
C ASN A 170 -15.87 -11.85 14.95
N ASP A 171 -14.93 -11.10 15.48
CA ASP A 171 -15.02 -9.65 15.69
C ASP A 171 -13.98 -8.84 14.88
N SER A 172 -13.41 -9.44 13.84
CA SER A 172 -12.56 -8.71 12.89
C SER A 172 -13.37 -7.67 12.12
N ILE A 173 -12.78 -6.50 11.94
CA ILE A 173 -13.45 -5.31 11.40
C ILE A 173 -13.01 -5.09 9.96
N VAL A 174 -13.97 -4.85 9.06
CA VAL A 174 -13.66 -4.42 7.69
C VAL A 174 -13.51 -2.90 7.66
N LEU A 175 -12.35 -2.44 7.24
CA LEU A 175 -12.06 -1.04 6.99
C LEU A 175 -11.23 -0.92 5.71
N ASN A 176 -11.84 -0.39 4.66
CA ASN A 176 -11.20 -0.23 3.36
C ASN A 176 -10.02 0.76 3.43
N ASN A 177 -9.09 0.63 2.50
CA ASN A 177 -8.07 1.65 2.32
C ASN A 177 -8.68 2.89 1.65
N GLY A 178 -8.63 4.03 2.34
CA GLY A 178 -9.13 5.28 1.76
C GLY A 178 -8.13 5.90 0.78
N ILE A 179 -8.66 6.61 -0.21
CA ILE A 179 -7.89 7.49 -1.10
C ILE A 179 -8.34 8.94 -0.93
N ASN A 180 -7.43 9.88 -1.12
CA ASN A 180 -7.73 11.31 -0.94
C ASN A 180 -8.41 11.89 -2.18
N PHE A 181 -9.73 11.87 -2.21
CA PHE A 181 -10.53 12.37 -3.33
C PHE A 181 -10.22 13.82 -3.75
N LYS A 182 -9.83 14.67 -2.80
CA LYS A 182 -9.47 16.07 -3.11
C LYS A 182 -8.24 16.15 -4.01
N LYS A 183 -7.22 15.28 -3.76
CA LYS A 183 -6.04 15.23 -4.63
C LYS A 183 -6.40 14.78 -6.05
N PHE A 184 -7.32 13.83 -6.19
CA PHE A 184 -7.77 13.34 -7.50
C PHE A 184 -8.59 14.37 -8.27
N ALA A 185 -9.43 15.14 -7.57
CA ALA A 185 -10.21 16.22 -8.18
C ALA A 185 -9.34 17.40 -8.66
N GLN A 186 -8.13 17.54 -8.12
CA GLN A 186 -7.18 18.60 -8.45
C GLN A 186 -6.09 18.17 -9.44
N ALA A 187 -6.16 16.94 -9.97
CA ALA A 187 -5.19 16.43 -10.91
C ALA A 187 -5.08 17.33 -12.16
N LEU A 188 -3.85 17.53 -12.61
CA LEU A 188 -3.57 18.33 -13.81
C LEU A 188 -4.14 17.65 -15.05
N PRO A 189 -4.59 18.40 -16.06
CA PRO A 189 -4.98 17.85 -17.35
C PRO A 189 -3.86 17.03 -18.00
N LYS A 190 -4.24 16.00 -18.74
CA LYS A 190 -3.37 15.02 -19.41
C LYS A 190 -2.24 15.67 -20.20
N GLU A 191 -2.58 16.63 -21.04
CA GLU A 191 -1.65 17.32 -21.93
C GLU A 191 -0.60 18.09 -21.13
N LYS A 192 -1.00 18.69 -19.99
CA LYS A 192 -0.06 19.42 -19.12
C LYS A 192 0.91 18.47 -18.42
N VAL A 193 0.43 17.30 -18.01
CA VAL A 193 1.31 16.30 -17.35
C VAL A 193 2.27 15.71 -18.36
N ARG A 194 1.80 15.34 -19.56
CA ARG A 194 2.63 14.81 -20.65
C ARG A 194 3.71 15.80 -21.05
N ALA A 195 3.35 17.06 -21.25
CA ALA A 195 4.32 18.12 -21.56
C ALA A 195 5.40 18.26 -20.48
N LYS A 196 5.04 18.21 -19.19
CA LYS A 196 6.02 18.24 -18.08
C LYS A 196 6.95 17.03 -18.05
N LEU A 197 6.49 15.88 -18.52
CA LEU A 197 7.26 14.64 -18.57
C LEU A 197 8.03 14.47 -19.88
N GLY A 198 7.79 15.31 -20.89
CA GLY A 198 8.35 15.15 -22.23
C GLY A 198 7.74 13.99 -23.00
N ILE A 199 6.51 13.57 -22.66
CA ILE A 199 5.77 12.52 -23.37
C ILE A 199 4.93 13.17 -24.47
N SER A 200 5.10 12.73 -25.72
CA SER A 200 4.26 13.21 -26.83
C SER A 200 2.78 12.85 -26.62
N ASP A 201 1.89 13.76 -27.06
CA ASP A 201 0.45 13.50 -27.02
C ASP A 201 0.02 12.41 -28.02
N ASP A 202 0.83 12.13 -29.04
CA ASP A 202 0.63 11.06 -30.02
C ASP A 202 0.90 9.65 -29.45
N PHE A 203 1.58 9.56 -28.31
CA PHE A 203 1.83 8.26 -27.68
C PHE A 203 0.59 7.66 -27.05
N PHE A 204 0.42 6.36 -27.24
CA PHE A 204 -0.50 5.54 -26.47
C PHE A 204 0.20 5.05 -25.21
N VAL A 205 -0.11 5.69 -24.06
CA VAL A 205 0.60 5.48 -22.80
C VAL A 205 -0.07 4.38 -22.00
N ILE A 206 0.61 3.24 -21.86
CA ILE A 206 0.26 2.19 -20.91
C ILE A 206 0.99 2.41 -19.60
N GLY A 207 0.29 2.37 -18.48
CA GLY A 207 0.87 2.72 -17.19
C GLY A 207 0.68 1.71 -16.10
N HIS A 208 1.59 1.77 -15.12
CA HIS A 208 1.51 1.00 -13.89
C HIS A 208 2.05 1.80 -12.70
N VAL A 209 1.37 1.68 -11.57
CA VAL A 209 1.83 2.24 -10.29
C VAL A 209 1.97 1.10 -9.28
N GLY A 210 3.20 0.86 -8.82
CA GLY A 210 3.44 -0.21 -7.85
C GLY A 210 4.91 -0.41 -7.53
N ARG A 211 5.16 -1.08 -6.40
CA ARG A 211 6.52 -1.44 -6.00
C ARG A 211 7.12 -2.44 -7.00
N PHE A 212 8.37 -2.23 -7.39
CA PHE A 212 9.10 -3.18 -8.25
C PHE A 212 9.51 -4.42 -7.44
N ASP A 213 8.56 -5.31 -7.23
CA ASP A 213 8.74 -6.62 -6.63
C ASP A 213 8.08 -7.73 -7.47
N LYS A 214 8.36 -8.98 -7.12
CA LYS A 214 7.85 -10.14 -7.88
C LYS A 214 6.33 -10.20 -7.92
N VAL A 215 5.67 -9.68 -6.88
CA VAL A 215 4.20 -9.73 -6.73
C VAL A 215 3.51 -8.89 -7.80
N LYS A 216 4.07 -7.73 -8.14
CA LYS A 216 3.53 -6.82 -9.15
C LYS A 216 3.75 -7.28 -10.59
N ASN A 217 4.63 -8.28 -10.79
CA ASN A 217 4.83 -8.97 -12.07
C ASN A 217 5.18 -8.03 -13.24
N HIS A 218 6.10 -7.10 -12.98
CA HIS A 218 6.57 -6.16 -14.01
C HIS A 218 7.20 -6.86 -15.22
N GLU A 219 7.72 -8.08 -15.05
CA GLU A 219 8.25 -8.86 -16.17
C GLU A 219 7.17 -9.16 -17.22
N PHE A 220 6.01 -9.61 -16.77
CA PHE A 220 4.87 -9.88 -17.65
C PHE A 220 4.29 -8.58 -18.24
N LEU A 221 4.30 -7.48 -17.47
CA LEU A 221 3.91 -6.16 -17.98
C LEU A 221 4.82 -5.71 -19.14
N VAL A 222 6.13 -5.92 -19.02
CA VAL A 222 7.08 -5.62 -20.11
C VAL A 222 6.80 -6.51 -21.32
N ASP A 223 6.47 -7.80 -21.13
CA ASP A 223 6.10 -8.67 -22.25
C ASP A 223 4.84 -8.18 -22.97
N ILE A 224 3.82 -7.71 -22.23
CA ILE A 224 2.64 -7.06 -22.83
C ILE A 224 3.06 -5.81 -23.62
N PHE A 225 3.90 -4.95 -23.04
CA PHE A 225 4.37 -3.72 -23.70
C PHE A 225 5.12 -4.02 -24.99
N LEU A 226 6.09 -4.94 -24.96
CA LEU A 226 6.88 -5.32 -26.12
C LEU A 226 5.99 -5.86 -27.25
N LYS A 227 5.02 -6.68 -26.91
CA LYS A 227 4.07 -7.21 -27.87
C LYS A 227 3.13 -6.13 -28.43
N LEU A 228 2.65 -5.24 -27.56
CA LEU A 228 1.82 -4.10 -27.96
C LEU A 228 2.60 -3.15 -28.88
N TYR A 229 3.88 -2.88 -28.60
CA TYR A 229 4.74 -2.04 -29.42
C TYR A 229 4.92 -2.58 -30.85
N GLN A 230 4.96 -3.92 -31.03
CA GLN A 230 5.01 -4.54 -32.36
C GLN A 230 3.77 -4.25 -33.18
N GLU A 231 2.62 -4.08 -32.55
CA GLU A 231 1.32 -3.80 -33.20
C GLU A 231 1.00 -2.30 -33.26
N ASN A 232 1.56 -1.51 -32.34
CA ASN A 232 1.42 -0.06 -32.28
C ASN A 232 2.75 0.58 -31.86
N SER A 233 3.53 1.05 -32.82
CA SER A 233 4.83 1.69 -32.61
C SER A 233 4.77 3.00 -31.80
N ASN A 234 3.57 3.58 -31.61
CA ASN A 234 3.37 4.74 -30.74
C ASN A 234 3.08 4.34 -29.28
N ALA A 235 3.23 3.06 -28.91
CA ALA A 235 3.10 2.65 -27.52
C ALA A 235 4.24 3.21 -26.64
N PHE A 236 3.89 3.70 -25.47
CA PHE A 236 4.80 4.21 -24.46
C PHE A 236 4.50 3.57 -23.10
N LEU A 237 5.54 3.15 -22.37
CA LEU A 237 5.41 2.51 -21.06
C LEU A 237 5.78 3.48 -19.93
N LEU A 238 4.82 3.82 -19.07
CA LEU A 238 5.03 4.67 -17.90
C LEU A 238 4.93 3.83 -16.62
N LEU A 239 6.08 3.61 -15.97
CA LEU A 239 6.18 2.85 -14.71
C LEU A 239 6.46 3.79 -13.53
N ILE A 240 5.68 3.67 -12.46
CA ILE A 240 5.81 4.52 -11.27
C ILE A 240 6.02 3.64 -10.04
N GLY A 241 7.17 3.79 -9.40
CA GLY A 241 7.52 3.04 -8.21
C GLY A 241 9.01 2.85 -8.01
N ASP A 242 9.36 2.08 -6.99
CA ASP A 242 10.72 1.65 -6.69
C ASP A 242 10.72 0.24 -6.10
N GLY A 243 11.85 -0.44 -6.09
CA GLY A 243 11.94 -1.77 -5.50
C GLY A 243 13.08 -2.62 -6.05
N PRO A 244 13.28 -3.83 -5.49
CA PRO A 244 14.44 -4.67 -5.81
C PRO A 244 14.50 -5.20 -7.24
N GLU A 245 13.37 -5.27 -7.94
CA GLU A 245 13.32 -5.78 -9.33
C GLU A 245 13.52 -4.65 -10.38
N LYS A 246 13.62 -3.36 -9.96
CA LYS A 246 13.64 -2.22 -10.87
C LYS A 246 14.76 -2.29 -11.90
N GLU A 247 16.00 -2.52 -11.47
CA GLU A 247 17.17 -2.61 -12.36
C GLU A 247 16.99 -3.75 -13.38
N LYS A 248 16.49 -4.90 -12.94
CA LYS A 248 16.20 -6.04 -13.82
C LYS A 248 15.16 -5.71 -14.90
N ILE A 249 14.10 -5.01 -14.52
CA ILE A 249 13.04 -4.58 -15.44
C ILE A 249 13.57 -3.57 -16.45
N GLN A 250 14.35 -2.60 -16.01
CA GLN A 250 15.00 -1.62 -16.87
C GLN A 250 15.90 -2.30 -17.90
N LEU A 251 16.79 -3.20 -17.47
CA LEU A 251 17.65 -3.97 -18.36
C LEU A 251 16.85 -4.83 -19.35
N LYS A 252 15.68 -5.35 -18.95
CA LYS A 252 14.80 -6.10 -19.86
C LYS A 252 14.30 -5.22 -21.00
N ILE A 253 13.89 -3.99 -20.74
CA ILE A 253 13.35 -3.07 -21.76
C ILE A 253 14.50 -2.60 -22.69
N GLU A 254 15.64 -2.25 -22.14
CA GLU A 254 16.81 -1.73 -22.88
C GLU A 254 17.36 -2.72 -23.92
N LYS A 255 17.18 -4.03 -23.70
CA LYS A 255 17.57 -5.08 -24.69
C LYS A 255 16.83 -4.99 -26.03
N TYR A 256 15.73 -4.26 -26.10
CA TYR A 256 14.89 -4.13 -27.29
C TYR A 256 15.03 -2.77 -27.98
N ASP A 257 16.05 -1.96 -27.61
CA ASP A 257 16.30 -0.62 -28.15
C ASP A 257 15.10 0.35 -28.06
N LEU A 258 14.30 0.22 -26.97
CA LEU A 258 13.10 1.02 -26.71
C LEU A 258 13.34 2.13 -25.68
N SER A 259 14.55 2.67 -25.60
CA SER A 259 14.92 3.67 -24.60
C SER A 259 14.06 4.94 -24.64
N ASP A 260 13.54 5.30 -25.82
CA ASP A 260 12.70 6.48 -26.02
C ASP A 260 11.20 6.21 -25.79
N ASN A 261 10.82 4.94 -25.59
CA ASN A 261 9.42 4.51 -25.48
C ASN A 261 9.04 4.09 -24.05
N TYR A 262 9.85 4.38 -23.05
CA TYR A 262 9.49 4.13 -21.66
C TYR A 262 10.02 5.18 -20.71
N MET A 263 9.40 5.26 -19.54
CA MET A 263 9.84 6.09 -18.43
C MET A 263 9.60 5.38 -17.10
N ILE A 264 10.59 5.40 -16.20
CA ILE A 264 10.46 4.89 -14.82
C ILE A 264 10.63 6.07 -13.86
N LEU A 265 9.62 6.33 -13.04
CA LEU A 265 9.59 7.39 -12.05
C LEU A 265 9.55 6.80 -10.64
N SER A 266 10.46 7.23 -9.76
CA SER A 266 10.51 6.80 -8.36
C SER A 266 10.17 7.95 -7.41
N ASN A 267 9.72 7.61 -6.20
CA ASN A 267 9.48 8.57 -5.11
C ASN A 267 8.53 9.72 -5.48
N ARG A 268 7.43 9.40 -6.18
CA ARG A 268 6.42 10.38 -6.61
C ARG A 268 5.28 10.48 -5.61
N SER A 269 4.79 11.69 -5.39
CA SER A 269 3.61 11.98 -4.56
C SER A 269 2.41 12.54 -5.37
N ASP A 270 2.64 12.84 -6.64
CA ASP A 270 1.68 13.35 -7.61
C ASP A 270 1.03 12.23 -8.44
N ILE A 271 0.69 11.13 -7.79
CA ILE A 271 0.12 9.95 -8.44
C ILE A 271 -1.14 10.27 -9.28
N PRO A 272 -2.09 11.13 -8.83
CA PRO A 272 -3.23 11.49 -9.66
C PRO A 272 -2.85 12.13 -10.99
N ASP A 273 -1.85 13.01 -11.00
CA ASP A 273 -1.35 13.64 -12.23
C ASP A 273 -0.76 12.59 -13.17
N LEU A 274 0.09 11.70 -12.63
CA LEU A 274 0.74 10.64 -13.41
C LEU A 274 -0.25 9.63 -13.97
N LEU A 275 -1.29 9.28 -13.22
CA LEU A 275 -2.39 8.45 -13.74
C LEU A 275 -3.10 9.17 -14.90
N ASN A 276 -3.29 10.48 -14.80
CA ASN A 276 -3.94 11.26 -15.87
C ASN A 276 -3.12 11.32 -17.17
N ALA A 277 -1.80 11.11 -17.11
CA ALA A 277 -0.94 11.01 -18.29
C ALA A 277 -1.14 9.70 -19.09
N MET A 278 -1.75 8.68 -18.48
CA MET A 278 -1.96 7.35 -19.07
C MET A 278 -3.20 7.30 -19.94
N ASP A 279 -3.26 6.35 -20.89
CA ASP A 279 -4.44 5.98 -21.64
C ASP A 279 -5.10 4.75 -21.05
N VAL A 280 -4.29 3.80 -20.57
CA VAL A 280 -4.75 2.58 -19.90
C VAL A 280 -3.86 2.24 -18.70
N PHE A 281 -4.45 1.59 -17.71
CA PHE A 281 -3.74 1.08 -16.55
C PHE A 281 -3.64 -0.44 -16.62
N VAL A 282 -2.43 -0.99 -16.53
CA VAL A 282 -2.16 -2.42 -16.62
C VAL A 282 -1.66 -2.95 -15.29
N PHE A 283 -2.35 -3.97 -14.73
CA PHE A 283 -2.11 -4.44 -13.38
C PHE A 283 -2.04 -5.98 -13.29
N PRO A 284 -0.95 -6.60 -13.77
CA PRO A 284 -0.81 -8.05 -13.90
C PRO A 284 -0.28 -8.70 -12.61
N SER A 285 -0.65 -8.19 -11.45
CA SER A 285 -0.17 -8.68 -10.16
C SER A 285 -0.48 -10.16 -9.95
N LEU A 286 0.44 -10.89 -9.30
CA LEU A 286 0.29 -12.29 -8.95
C LEU A 286 -0.60 -12.52 -7.72
N HIS A 287 -0.74 -11.53 -6.87
CA HIS A 287 -1.69 -11.45 -5.77
C HIS A 287 -1.73 -10.03 -5.17
N GLU A 288 -2.83 -9.70 -4.54
CA GLU A 288 -3.04 -8.41 -3.86
C GLU A 288 -3.88 -8.59 -2.60
N GLY A 289 -3.61 -7.79 -1.58
CA GLY A 289 -4.55 -7.62 -0.50
C GLY A 289 -5.77 -6.82 -0.97
N LEU A 290 -5.52 -5.72 -1.65
CA LEU A 290 -6.57 -4.88 -2.25
C LEU A 290 -6.11 -4.22 -3.56
N GLY A 291 -4.87 -3.68 -3.63
CA GLY A 291 -4.39 -2.97 -4.82
C GLY A 291 -4.86 -1.51 -4.90
N ILE A 292 -4.42 -0.67 -3.96
CA ILE A 292 -4.84 0.75 -3.89
C ILE A 292 -4.64 1.47 -5.22
N SER A 293 -3.52 1.24 -5.91
CA SER A 293 -3.25 1.88 -7.20
C SER A 293 -4.26 1.54 -8.30
N LEU A 294 -4.89 0.36 -8.24
CA LEU A 294 -5.99 0.02 -9.13
C LEU A 294 -7.26 0.84 -8.81
N ILE A 295 -7.53 1.09 -7.53
CA ILE A 295 -8.66 1.94 -7.11
C ILE A 295 -8.42 3.39 -7.53
N GLU A 296 -7.18 3.86 -7.38
CA GLU A 296 -6.74 5.19 -7.84
C GLU A 296 -6.90 5.34 -9.35
N ALA A 297 -6.51 4.34 -10.15
CA ALA A 297 -6.66 4.35 -11.60
C ALA A 297 -8.14 4.37 -12.02
N GLN A 298 -9.00 3.58 -11.37
CA GLN A 298 -10.45 3.61 -11.61
C GLN A 298 -11.07 4.96 -11.22
N LYS A 299 -10.60 5.57 -10.12
CA LYS A 299 -11.03 6.92 -9.72
C LYS A 299 -10.69 7.97 -10.78
N MET A 300 -9.55 7.82 -11.46
CA MET A 300 -9.17 8.64 -12.63
C MET A 300 -9.88 8.24 -13.91
N LYS A 301 -10.83 7.30 -13.84
CA LYS A 301 -11.61 6.81 -14.99
C LYS A 301 -10.75 6.16 -16.09
N LEU A 302 -9.60 5.59 -15.71
CA LEU A 302 -8.76 4.86 -16.66
C LEU A 302 -9.35 3.47 -16.92
N PRO A 303 -9.34 3.00 -18.18
CA PRO A 303 -9.52 1.59 -18.49
C PRO A 303 -8.43 0.78 -17.79
N CYS A 304 -8.82 -0.24 -17.04
CA CYS A 304 -7.92 -1.04 -16.23
C CYS A 304 -7.93 -2.49 -16.71
N PHE A 305 -6.76 -3.00 -17.10
CA PHE A 305 -6.56 -4.39 -17.49
C PHE A 305 -5.80 -5.08 -16.35
N VAL A 306 -6.44 -6.07 -15.71
CA VAL A 306 -5.94 -6.64 -14.47
C VAL A 306 -5.91 -8.16 -14.51
N SER A 307 -5.06 -8.80 -13.71
CA SER A 307 -5.07 -10.24 -13.57
C SER A 307 -6.39 -10.75 -12.98
N GLU A 308 -6.86 -11.91 -13.40
CA GLU A 308 -8.12 -12.53 -12.94
C GLU A 308 -8.19 -12.78 -11.43
N ILE A 309 -7.01 -12.88 -10.78
CA ILE A 309 -6.88 -13.13 -9.33
C ILE A 309 -7.11 -11.89 -8.46
N ILE A 310 -7.27 -10.70 -9.05
CA ILE A 310 -7.51 -9.47 -8.28
C ILE A 310 -8.83 -9.59 -7.50
N PRO A 311 -8.82 -9.26 -6.17
CA PRO A 311 -10.01 -9.35 -5.35
C PRO A 311 -11.18 -8.55 -5.93
N GLN A 312 -12.40 -9.08 -5.83
CA GLN A 312 -13.59 -8.38 -6.31
C GLN A 312 -13.79 -7.04 -5.59
N ALA A 313 -13.38 -6.95 -4.33
CA ALA A 313 -13.42 -5.72 -3.54
C ALA A 313 -12.59 -4.57 -4.15
N ALA A 314 -11.58 -4.86 -4.97
CA ALA A 314 -10.79 -3.84 -5.70
C ALA A 314 -11.45 -3.35 -6.98
N ILE A 315 -12.58 -3.92 -7.39
CA ILE A 315 -13.32 -3.55 -8.61
C ILE A 315 -14.43 -2.58 -8.19
N ILE A 316 -14.21 -1.30 -8.41
CA ILE A 316 -15.15 -0.23 -8.03
C ILE A 316 -15.82 0.43 -9.24
N SER A 317 -15.50 -0.03 -10.45
CA SER A 317 -16.09 0.50 -11.69
C SER A 317 -16.23 -0.59 -12.74
N ASN A 318 -17.01 -0.28 -13.77
CA ASN A 318 -17.14 -1.10 -14.96
C ASN A 318 -15.98 -0.93 -15.98
N LEU A 319 -14.94 -0.18 -15.62
CA LEU A 319 -13.73 0.04 -16.44
C LEU A 319 -12.70 -1.09 -16.33
N VAL A 320 -12.96 -2.13 -15.52
CA VAL A 320 -11.98 -3.17 -15.24
C VAL A 320 -12.24 -4.42 -16.09
N THR A 321 -11.21 -4.84 -16.83
CA THR A 321 -11.19 -6.10 -17.57
C THR A 321 -10.23 -7.08 -16.90
N LYS A 322 -10.73 -8.24 -16.45
CA LYS A 322 -9.92 -9.31 -15.84
C LYS A 322 -9.38 -10.25 -16.92
N LEU A 323 -8.08 -10.58 -16.84
CA LEU A 323 -7.36 -11.34 -17.85
C LEU A 323 -6.42 -12.40 -17.20
N PRO A 324 -6.21 -13.55 -17.86
CA PRO A 324 -5.33 -14.59 -17.37
C PRO A 324 -3.85 -14.21 -17.53
N LEU A 325 -2.99 -14.70 -16.64
CA LEU A 325 -1.55 -14.40 -16.64
C LEU A 325 -0.71 -15.31 -17.54
N ASN A 326 -1.30 -16.25 -18.25
CA ASN A 326 -0.63 -17.21 -19.10
C ASN A 326 -0.67 -16.91 -20.60
N ASP A 327 -1.21 -15.75 -20.99
CA ASP A 327 -1.43 -15.40 -22.39
C ASP A 327 -1.29 -13.88 -22.62
N VAL A 328 -0.11 -13.44 -23.05
CA VAL A 328 0.21 -12.03 -23.33
C VAL A 328 -0.67 -11.47 -24.45
N GLN A 329 -0.96 -12.29 -25.49
CA GLN A 329 -1.75 -11.83 -26.65
C GLN A 329 -3.15 -11.42 -26.23
N LYS A 330 -3.80 -12.14 -25.31
CA LYS A 330 -5.12 -11.73 -24.79
C LYS A 330 -5.12 -10.37 -24.14
N TRP A 331 -4.02 -9.99 -23.48
CA TRP A 331 -3.88 -8.64 -22.91
C TRP A 331 -3.76 -7.58 -24.00
N VAL A 332 -2.92 -7.84 -25.02
CA VAL A 332 -2.75 -6.93 -26.16
C VAL A 332 -4.05 -6.75 -26.92
N ASP A 333 -4.73 -7.84 -27.25
CA ASP A 333 -6.02 -7.80 -27.94
C ASP A 333 -7.08 -7.04 -27.14
N ALA A 334 -7.16 -7.26 -25.84
CA ALA A 334 -8.09 -6.55 -24.95
C ALA A 334 -7.81 -5.05 -24.89
N ILE A 335 -6.54 -4.65 -24.83
CA ILE A 335 -6.10 -3.25 -24.80
C ILE A 335 -6.42 -2.56 -26.12
N LEU A 336 -6.03 -3.15 -27.26
CA LEU A 336 -6.21 -2.56 -28.59
C LEU A 336 -7.69 -2.51 -29.03
N ASN A 337 -8.50 -3.48 -28.63
CA ASN A 337 -9.92 -3.54 -28.97
C ASN A 337 -10.83 -2.80 -28.00
N PHE A 338 -10.30 -2.15 -26.97
CA PHE A 338 -11.10 -1.39 -26.01
C PHE A 338 -11.72 -0.16 -26.66
N LYS A 339 -13.05 -0.15 -26.79
CA LYS A 339 -13.80 0.92 -27.47
C LYS A 339 -14.29 2.04 -26.52
N GLY A 340 -13.81 2.06 -25.27
CA GLY A 340 -14.36 2.95 -24.26
C GLY A 340 -15.72 2.48 -23.70
N ILE A 341 -16.15 3.13 -22.65
CA ILE A 341 -17.44 2.87 -21.98
C ILE A 341 -18.22 4.19 -21.92
N ASN A 342 -19.39 4.24 -22.55
CA ASN A 342 -20.21 5.45 -22.63
C ASN A 342 -20.78 5.87 -21.27
N ASN A 343 -21.09 4.91 -20.40
CA ASN A 343 -21.63 5.17 -19.07
C ASN A 343 -20.72 4.54 -18.02
N ILE A 344 -19.86 5.35 -17.42
CA ILE A 344 -18.93 4.91 -16.38
C ILE A 344 -19.67 4.85 -15.04
N GLU A 345 -19.79 3.64 -14.50
CA GLU A 345 -20.29 3.41 -13.15
C GLU A 345 -19.10 3.37 -12.18
N LEU A 346 -19.15 4.16 -11.11
CA LEU A 346 -18.09 4.25 -10.12
C LEU A 346 -18.68 4.17 -8.71
N ASN A 347 -18.42 3.08 -8.01
CA ASN A 347 -18.87 2.82 -6.64
C ASN A 347 -17.73 3.12 -5.66
N ASP A 348 -17.46 4.40 -5.43
CA ASP A 348 -16.29 4.84 -4.67
C ASP A 348 -16.61 5.49 -3.31
N SER A 349 -17.88 5.53 -2.88
CA SER A 349 -18.29 6.19 -1.62
C SER A 349 -17.51 5.70 -0.39
N ASP A 350 -17.26 4.38 -0.31
CA ASP A 350 -16.54 3.77 0.82
C ASP A 350 -15.01 3.96 0.76
N TRP A 351 -14.51 4.61 -0.29
CA TRP A 351 -13.08 4.79 -0.55
C TRP A 351 -12.58 6.19 -0.25
N ASN A 352 -13.47 7.12 0.15
CA ASN A 352 -13.03 8.44 0.59
C ASN A 352 -12.30 8.33 1.92
N ILE A 353 -11.05 8.79 1.97
CA ILE A 353 -10.22 8.74 3.17
C ILE A 353 -10.87 9.44 4.38
N GLU A 354 -11.66 10.48 4.18
CA GLU A 354 -12.36 11.19 5.26
C GLU A 354 -13.38 10.25 5.94
N GLU A 355 -14.14 9.48 5.15
CA GLU A 355 -15.11 8.51 5.67
C GLU A 355 -14.41 7.31 6.34
N VAL A 356 -13.30 6.87 5.76
CA VAL A 356 -12.50 5.79 6.36
C VAL A 356 -11.92 6.22 7.72
N ILE A 357 -11.44 7.45 7.84
CA ILE A 357 -10.93 7.99 9.11
C ILE A 357 -12.08 8.11 10.13
N ASN A 358 -13.24 8.62 9.73
CA ASN A 358 -14.41 8.68 10.60
C ASN A 358 -14.82 7.28 11.14
N LYS A 359 -14.78 6.26 10.28
CA LYS A 359 -15.00 4.86 10.69
C LYS A 359 -13.91 4.39 11.66
N LEU A 360 -12.62 4.71 11.40
CA LEU A 360 -11.52 4.35 12.29
C LEU A 360 -11.66 5.00 13.67
N GLU A 361 -12.08 6.27 13.73
CA GLU A 361 -12.33 6.96 15.00
C GLU A 361 -13.45 6.29 15.82
N LYS A 362 -14.54 5.85 15.16
CA LYS A 362 -15.61 5.08 15.80
C LYS A 362 -15.11 3.74 16.32
N ILE A 363 -14.25 3.03 15.56
CA ILE A 363 -13.60 1.81 16.00
C ILE A 363 -12.77 2.07 17.27
N TYR A 364 -11.99 3.13 17.31
CA TYR A 364 -11.17 3.48 18.47
C TYR A 364 -12.01 3.86 19.70
N LYS A 365 -13.13 4.52 19.49
CA LYS A 365 -14.13 4.83 20.53
C LYS A 365 -14.97 3.62 20.93
N ARG A 366 -14.85 2.48 20.24
CA ARG A 366 -15.67 1.28 20.42
C ARG A 366 -17.17 1.53 20.21
N GLU A 367 -17.50 2.39 19.27
CA GLU A 367 -18.86 2.69 18.84
C GLU A 367 -19.37 1.69 17.78
N ILE A 368 -18.41 0.96 17.14
CA ILE A 368 -18.66 -0.11 16.16
C ILE A 368 -17.66 -1.26 16.35
#